data_a982648a2183f59603f48ee16df2809e
#
_entry.id   a982648a2183f59603f48ee16df2809e
#
_cell.length_a   1.000
_cell.length_b   1.000
_cell.length_c   1.000
_cell.angle_alpha   90.00
_cell.angle_beta   90.00
_cell.angle_gamma   90.00
#
_symmetry.space_group_name_H-M   'P 1'
#
loop_
_entity.id
_entity.type
_entity.pdbx_description
1 polymer ?
#
loop_
_entity_poly.entity_id
_entity_poly.type
_entity_poly.pdbx_seq_one_letter_code
_entity_poly.pdbx_strand_id
1 'polypeptide(L)'
;MNSYTDFAYIYDSLMHKDIDYEKWADYIENLFIMYDINPDLVCDLACGTGNITIPLAKRGYDMTGVDISEDMLNIAREKADGLDILFLNQSMTDLDLFGTMGAFLCMIDGINYVLPPKSLLTLFTKIKTCFIDPDGLFIFDISTEYKLKNVIGSNTFVHSDKNIFYTWQNRFIEKRKLSDMFLTFFVKQGKKYSRFEERHLQRAYSVNELTLLLKKAGFKSVDTYDELSFDKPKKGQAPLCVVKY
;
A
#
# COMPACT_ATOMS: atom_id res chain seq x y z
N MET A 1 -16.17 18.54 -13.10
CA MET A 1 -15.14 17.82 -12.35
C MET A 1 -15.73 16.49 -12.00
N ASN A 2 -15.05 15.40 -12.34
CA ASN A 2 -15.55 14.03 -12.07
C ASN A 2 -15.35 13.72 -10.59
N SER A 3 -16.34 13.07 -9.97
CA SER A 3 -16.34 12.77 -8.51
C SER A 3 -15.15 11.92 -8.04
N TYR A 4 -14.52 11.16 -8.91
CA TYR A 4 -13.35 10.32 -8.58
C TYR A 4 -12.05 11.11 -8.44
N THR A 5 -11.82 12.11 -9.28
CA THR A 5 -10.63 12.99 -9.18
C THR A 5 -10.63 13.76 -7.86
N ASP A 6 -11.81 14.23 -7.42
CA ASP A 6 -11.97 14.92 -6.14
C ASP A 6 -11.62 14.02 -4.94
N PHE A 7 -11.92 12.70 -5.00
CA PHE A 7 -11.56 11.75 -3.93
C PHE A 7 -10.05 11.60 -3.77
N ALA A 8 -9.32 11.41 -4.85
CA ALA A 8 -7.88 11.17 -4.79
C ALA A 8 -7.13 12.36 -4.16
N TYR A 9 -7.51 13.61 -4.48
CA TYR A 9 -6.97 14.81 -3.82
C TYR A 9 -7.29 14.88 -2.32
N ILE A 10 -8.52 14.51 -1.96
CA ILE A 10 -8.95 14.55 -0.56
C ILE A 10 -8.25 13.45 0.23
N TYR A 11 -8.18 12.25 -0.33
CA TYR A 11 -7.45 11.14 0.24
C TYR A 11 -6.00 11.53 0.51
N ASP A 12 -5.30 12.08 -0.50
CA ASP A 12 -3.92 12.52 -0.37
C ASP A 12 -3.75 13.54 0.77
N SER A 13 -4.61 14.57 0.80
CA SER A 13 -4.61 15.60 1.85
C SER A 13 -4.88 15.06 3.26
N LEU A 14 -5.74 14.05 3.40
CA LEU A 14 -6.05 13.43 4.69
C LEU A 14 -4.91 12.53 5.14
N MET A 15 -4.40 11.68 4.25
CA MET A 15 -3.33 10.73 4.56
C MET A 15 -2.02 11.43 4.95
N HIS A 16 -1.69 12.58 4.35
CA HIS A 16 -0.52 13.38 4.74
C HIS A 16 -0.58 13.95 6.17
N LYS A 17 -1.75 14.02 6.77
CA LYS A 17 -1.89 14.45 8.19
C LYS A 17 -1.57 13.32 9.15
N ASP A 18 -1.81 12.07 8.73
CA ASP A 18 -1.76 10.90 9.59
C ASP A 18 -0.48 10.07 9.39
N ILE A 19 0.18 10.20 8.21
CA ILE A 19 1.33 9.38 7.82
C ILE A 19 2.51 10.27 7.45
N ASP A 20 3.65 10.02 8.11
CA ASP A 20 4.94 10.62 7.79
C ASP A 20 5.66 9.77 6.73
N TYR A 21 5.45 10.11 5.47
CA TYR A 21 5.99 9.36 4.33
C TYR A 21 7.51 9.50 4.19
N GLU A 22 8.10 10.60 4.64
CA GLU A 22 9.57 10.73 4.67
C GLU A 22 10.18 9.73 5.65
N LYS A 23 9.55 9.56 6.81
CA LYS A 23 9.97 8.54 7.79
C LYS A 23 9.85 7.12 7.24
N TRP A 24 8.82 6.85 6.43
CA TRP A 24 8.70 5.57 5.73
C TRP A 24 9.81 5.37 4.71
N ALA A 25 10.16 6.40 3.93
CA ALA A 25 11.26 6.33 2.98
C ALA A 25 12.60 6.10 3.70
N ASP A 26 12.89 6.81 4.82
CA ASP A 26 14.07 6.57 5.66
C ASP A 26 14.12 5.11 6.15
N TYR A 27 12.98 4.58 6.57
CA TYR A 27 12.88 3.21 7.07
C TYR A 27 13.15 2.17 5.97
N ILE A 28 12.63 2.38 4.75
CA ILE A 28 12.88 1.52 3.59
C ILE A 28 14.36 1.53 3.22
N GLU A 29 15.02 2.69 3.17
CA GLU A 29 16.47 2.78 2.92
C GLU A 29 17.29 2.06 4.00
N ASN A 30 16.92 2.18 5.27
CA ASN A 30 17.56 1.45 6.34
C ASN A 30 17.39 -0.08 6.21
N LEU A 31 16.24 -0.55 5.67
CA LEU A 31 16.06 -1.97 5.33
C LEU A 31 16.98 -2.38 4.17
N PHE A 32 17.13 -1.57 3.12
CA PHE A 32 18.07 -1.86 2.04
C PHE A 32 19.50 -2.01 2.58
N ILE A 33 19.93 -1.10 3.45
CA ILE A 33 21.24 -1.17 4.12
C ILE A 33 21.37 -2.44 4.99
N MET A 34 20.34 -2.75 5.80
CA MET A 34 20.34 -3.91 6.69
C MET A 34 20.45 -5.24 5.92
N TYR A 35 19.83 -5.32 4.76
CA TYR A 35 19.84 -6.51 3.92
C TYR A 35 20.97 -6.52 2.88
N ASP A 36 21.87 -5.53 2.95
CA ASP A 36 23.04 -5.37 2.07
C ASP A 36 22.64 -5.38 0.59
N ILE A 37 21.61 -4.59 0.24
CA ILE A 37 21.21 -4.33 -1.14
C ILE A 37 21.30 -2.87 -1.48
N ASN A 38 21.57 -2.58 -2.75
CA ASN A 38 21.49 -1.26 -3.34
C ASN A 38 20.69 -1.37 -4.65
N PRO A 39 19.36 -1.36 -4.58
CA PRO A 39 18.54 -1.58 -5.77
C PRO A 39 18.60 -0.36 -6.69
N ASP A 40 18.96 -0.58 -7.97
CA ASP A 40 18.88 0.47 -8.99
C ASP A 40 17.43 0.76 -9.34
N LEU A 41 16.64 -0.30 -9.60
CA LEU A 41 15.23 -0.24 -9.98
C LEU A 41 14.34 -0.67 -8.81
N VAL A 42 13.37 0.15 -8.45
CA VAL A 42 12.41 -0.13 -7.37
C VAL A 42 10.97 0.00 -7.87
N CYS A 43 10.17 -1.04 -7.68
CA CYS A 43 8.75 -1.04 -8.03
C CYS A 43 7.87 -0.88 -6.79
N ASP A 44 7.04 0.15 -6.77
CA ASP A 44 6.05 0.42 -5.72
C ASP A 44 4.65 -0.01 -6.19
N LEU A 45 4.14 -1.11 -5.64
CA LEU A 45 2.83 -1.70 -5.94
C LEU A 45 1.74 -1.06 -5.08
N ALA A 46 0.60 -0.74 -5.71
CA ALA A 46 -0.46 0.06 -5.11
C ALA A 46 0.06 1.42 -4.62
N CYS A 47 0.85 2.09 -5.47
CA CYS A 47 1.56 3.32 -5.12
C CYS A 47 0.62 4.51 -4.84
N GLY A 48 -0.66 4.41 -5.22
CA GLY A 48 -1.66 5.46 -5.01
C GLY A 48 -1.23 6.78 -5.64
N THR A 49 -1.21 7.84 -4.85
CA THR A 49 -0.78 9.18 -5.24
C THR A 49 0.74 9.38 -5.18
N GLY A 50 1.52 8.29 -5.10
CA GLY A 50 2.98 8.32 -5.15
C GLY A 50 3.68 8.78 -3.86
N ASN A 51 3.01 8.66 -2.73
CA ASN A 51 3.52 9.20 -1.45
C ASN A 51 4.76 8.46 -0.91
N ILE A 52 5.01 7.22 -1.31
CA ILE A 52 6.27 6.50 -1.05
C ILE A 52 7.20 6.61 -2.26
N THR A 53 6.66 6.46 -3.46
CA THR A 53 7.39 6.48 -4.73
C THR A 53 8.19 7.79 -4.90
N ILE A 54 7.56 8.95 -4.69
CA ILE A 54 8.17 10.27 -4.92
C ILE A 54 9.32 10.57 -3.96
N PRO A 55 9.20 10.38 -2.63
CA PRO A 55 10.33 10.52 -1.72
C PRO A 55 11.53 9.66 -2.08
N LEU A 56 11.32 8.41 -2.48
CA LEU A 56 12.41 7.51 -2.89
C LEU A 56 13.05 7.97 -4.22
N ALA A 57 12.26 8.41 -5.20
CA ALA A 57 12.79 8.98 -6.44
C ALA A 57 13.67 10.23 -6.18
N LYS A 58 13.26 11.11 -5.26
CA LYS A 58 14.05 12.27 -4.84
C LYS A 58 15.39 11.89 -4.19
N ARG A 59 15.51 10.68 -3.65
CA ARG A 59 16.73 10.12 -3.05
C ARG A 59 17.61 9.40 -4.09
N GLY A 60 17.17 9.34 -5.35
CA GLY A 60 17.95 8.83 -6.48
C GLY A 60 17.63 7.41 -6.91
N TYR A 61 16.57 6.79 -6.37
CA TYR A 61 16.09 5.51 -6.86
C TYR A 61 15.34 5.68 -8.19
N ASP A 62 15.56 4.77 -9.14
CA ASP A 62 14.77 4.68 -10.37
C ASP A 62 13.45 3.96 -10.04
N MET A 63 12.36 4.73 -10.00
CA MET A 63 11.08 4.29 -9.47
C MET A 63 10.07 3.94 -10.55
N THR A 64 9.43 2.78 -10.38
CA THR A 64 8.20 2.42 -11.10
C THR A 64 7.04 2.34 -10.11
N GLY A 65 6.05 3.20 -10.26
CA GLY A 65 4.80 3.16 -9.48
C GLY A 65 3.69 2.42 -10.23
N VAL A 66 3.06 1.46 -9.59
CA VAL A 66 1.94 0.68 -10.17
C VAL A 66 0.70 0.87 -9.32
N ASP A 67 -0.39 1.32 -9.93
CA ASP A 67 -1.71 1.39 -9.28
C ASP A 67 -2.83 1.07 -10.27
N ILE A 68 -3.94 0.53 -9.75
CA ILE A 68 -5.12 0.23 -10.56
C ILE A 68 -5.96 1.48 -10.83
N SER A 69 -5.82 2.51 -10.02
CA SER A 69 -6.59 3.76 -10.11
C SER A 69 -5.86 4.79 -10.95
N GLU A 70 -6.36 5.08 -12.15
CA GLU A 70 -5.83 6.14 -13.00
C GLU A 70 -5.95 7.53 -12.34
N ASP A 71 -7.00 7.77 -11.55
CA ASP A 71 -7.17 9.05 -10.84
C ASP A 71 -6.07 9.26 -9.78
N MET A 72 -5.67 8.19 -9.05
CA MET A 72 -4.53 8.25 -8.13
C MET A 72 -3.23 8.53 -8.88
N LEU A 73 -2.99 7.84 -10.00
CA LEU A 73 -1.79 8.02 -10.82
C LEU A 73 -1.71 9.41 -11.46
N ASN A 74 -2.84 10.03 -11.80
CA ASN A 74 -2.84 11.40 -12.32
C ASN A 74 -2.30 12.38 -11.26
N ILE A 75 -2.70 12.23 -10.00
CA ILE A 75 -2.14 13.04 -8.90
C ILE A 75 -0.67 12.70 -8.67
N ALA A 76 -0.30 11.42 -8.74
CA ALA A 76 1.11 11.01 -8.61
C ALA A 76 1.97 11.68 -9.68
N ARG A 77 1.54 11.70 -10.95
CA ARG A 77 2.24 12.38 -12.05
C ARG A 77 2.34 13.89 -11.84
N GLU A 78 1.25 14.54 -11.38
CA GLU A 78 1.27 15.98 -11.06
C GLU A 78 2.28 16.31 -9.94
N LYS A 79 2.33 15.48 -8.88
CA LYS A 79 3.25 15.65 -7.75
C LYS A 79 4.70 15.32 -8.09
N ALA A 80 4.91 14.44 -9.07
CA ALA A 80 6.22 14.00 -9.55
C ALA A 80 6.85 14.96 -10.58
N ASP A 81 6.29 16.16 -10.78
CA ASP A 81 6.80 17.12 -11.77
C ASP A 81 8.32 17.32 -11.64
N GLY A 82 9.03 17.14 -12.77
CA GLY A 82 10.48 17.20 -12.84
C GLY A 82 11.24 15.95 -12.37
N LEU A 83 10.56 14.86 -11.97
CA LEU A 83 11.15 13.56 -11.65
C LEU A 83 10.89 12.55 -12.77
N ASP A 84 11.88 11.71 -13.07
CA ASP A 84 11.72 10.61 -14.02
C ASP A 84 11.18 9.37 -13.29
N ILE A 85 9.86 9.25 -13.24
CA ILE A 85 9.15 8.14 -12.59
C ILE A 85 8.19 7.50 -13.60
N LEU A 86 8.29 6.19 -13.78
CA LEU A 86 7.35 5.45 -14.61
C LEU A 86 6.10 5.08 -13.79
N PHE A 87 4.93 5.63 -14.16
CA PHE A 87 3.64 5.26 -13.57
C PHE A 87 2.83 4.39 -14.51
N LEU A 88 2.47 3.17 -14.05
CA LEU A 88 1.74 2.16 -14.80
C LEU A 88 0.35 1.93 -14.20
N ASN A 89 -0.69 2.10 -15.02
CA ASN A 89 -2.05 1.77 -14.64
C ASN A 89 -2.30 0.27 -14.83
N GLN A 90 -1.99 -0.52 -13.80
CA GLN A 90 -2.12 -1.97 -13.81
C GLN A 90 -2.62 -2.49 -12.47
N SER A 91 -3.32 -3.63 -12.49
CA SER A 91 -3.56 -4.39 -11.27
C SER A 91 -2.28 -5.11 -10.84
N MET A 92 -1.91 -5.02 -9.56
CA MET A 92 -0.77 -5.78 -9.05
C MET A 92 -0.93 -7.30 -9.24
N THR A 93 -2.15 -7.83 -9.35
CA THR A 93 -2.40 -9.25 -9.60
C THR A 93 -2.24 -9.64 -11.07
N ASP A 94 -2.17 -8.67 -11.96
CA ASP A 94 -1.95 -8.85 -13.40
C ASP A 94 -0.74 -8.04 -13.90
N LEU A 95 0.28 -7.98 -13.04
CA LEU A 95 1.49 -7.21 -13.24
C LEU A 95 2.23 -7.63 -14.51
N ASP A 96 2.64 -6.67 -15.34
CA ASP A 96 3.46 -6.85 -16.52
C ASP A 96 4.51 -5.75 -16.59
N LEU A 97 5.78 -6.12 -16.38
CA LEU A 97 6.92 -5.21 -16.33
C LEU A 97 7.97 -5.59 -17.34
N PHE A 98 8.73 -4.61 -17.80
CA PHE A 98 9.91 -4.82 -18.62
C PHE A 98 11.14 -4.99 -17.71
N GLY A 99 11.70 -6.22 -17.70
CA GLY A 99 12.88 -6.53 -16.91
C GLY A 99 12.58 -6.85 -15.45
N THR A 100 13.64 -6.84 -14.66
CA THR A 100 13.61 -7.19 -13.25
C THR A 100 13.89 -5.96 -12.38
N MET A 101 13.47 -6.02 -11.12
CA MET A 101 13.59 -4.95 -10.12
C MET A 101 14.45 -5.44 -8.95
N GLY A 102 15.34 -4.60 -8.47
CA GLY A 102 16.15 -4.87 -7.28
C GLY A 102 15.32 -4.88 -6.00
N ALA A 103 14.20 -4.12 -5.98
CA ALA A 103 13.26 -4.17 -4.89
C ALA A 103 11.80 -3.98 -5.34
N PHE A 104 10.89 -4.65 -4.62
CA PHE A 104 9.45 -4.41 -4.66
C PHE A 104 8.98 -3.85 -3.33
N LEU A 105 8.10 -2.87 -3.39
CA LEU A 105 7.40 -2.30 -2.25
C LEU A 105 5.89 -2.52 -2.42
N CYS A 106 5.16 -2.66 -1.33
CA CYS A 106 3.70 -2.57 -1.31
C CYS A 106 3.28 -2.07 0.07
N MET A 107 3.35 -0.75 0.24
CA MET A 107 3.23 -0.10 1.52
C MET A 107 1.80 0.36 1.80
N ILE A 108 1.54 0.69 3.09
CA ILE A 108 0.25 1.19 3.57
C ILE A 108 -0.89 0.22 3.22
N ASP A 109 -0.73 -1.02 3.71
CA ASP A 109 -1.70 -2.13 3.63
C ASP A 109 -2.23 -2.48 2.22
N GLY A 110 -1.46 -2.17 1.15
CA GLY A 110 -1.80 -2.49 -0.24
C GLY A 110 -2.10 -3.98 -0.47
N ILE A 111 -1.36 -4.88 0.18
CA ILE A 111 -1.57 -6.34 0.11
C ILE A 111 -2.97 -6.76 0.57
N ASN A 112 -3.57 -6.05 1.53
CA ASN A 112 -4.90 -6.37 2.05
C ASN A 112 -6.02 -6.21 1.00
N TYR A 113 -5.79 -5.47 -0.08
CA TYR A 113 -6.73 -5.33 -1.20
C TYR A 113 -6.78 -6.56 -2.12
N VAL A 114 -5.79 -7.44 -2.05
CA VAL A 114 -5.81 -8.71 -2.78
C VAL A 114 -6.66 -9.71 -1.99
N LEU A 115 -7.96 -9.79 -2.30
CA LEU A 115 -8.92 -10.55 -1.48
C LEU A 115 -8.74 -12.09 -1.57
N PRO A 116 -8.60 -12.72 -2.76
CA PRO A 116 -8.42 -14.17 -2.82
C PRO A 116 -6.97 -14.58 -2.52
N PRO A 117 -6.72 -15.51 -1.57
CA PRO A 117 -5.36 -16.01 -1.33
C PRO A 117 -4.68 -16.62 -2.56
N LYS A 118 -5.49 -17.16 -3.48
CA LYS A 118 -4.97 -17.68 -4.76
C LYS A 118 -4.38 -16.58 -5.62
N SER A 119 -5.03 -15.42 -5.69
CA SER A 119 -4.53 -14.26 -6.45
C SER A 119 -3.25 -13.71 -5.82
N LEU A 120 -3.18 -13.70 -4.48
CA LEU A 120 -1.98 -13.30 -3.77
C LEU A 120 -0.81 -14.27 -4.01
N LEU A 121 -1.08 -15.58 -4.03
CA LEU A 121 -0.06 -16.56 -4.43
C LEU A 121 0.41 -16.35 -5.87
N THR A 122 -0.49 -16.04 -6.79
CA THR A 122 -0.14 -15.73 -8.19
C THR A 122 0.76 -14.50 -8.26
N LEU A 123 0.42 -13.41 -7.55
CA LEU A 123 1.26 -12.22 -7.44
C LEU A 123 2.66 -12.56 -6.93
N PHE A 124 2.75 -13.23 -5.78
CA PHE A 124 4.03 -13.60 -5.17
C PHE A 124 4.87 -14.50 -6.09
N THR A 125 4.23 -15.46 -6.76
CA THR A 125 4.92 -16.34 -7.72
C THR A 125 5.45 -15.51 -8.89
N LYS A 126 4.66 -14.59 -9.44
CA LYS A 126 5.05 -13.78 -10.59
C LYS A 126 6.20 -12.83 -10.25
N ILE A 127 6.14 -12.16 -9.08
CA ILE A 127 7.26 -11.37 -8.57
C ILE A 127 8.52 -12.23 -8.48
N LYS A 128 8.42 -13.39 -7.80
CA LYS A 128 9.56 -14.27 -7.53
C LYS A 128 10.21 -14.85 -8.80
N THR A 129 9.40 -15.21 -9.79
CA THR A 129 9.89 -15.97 -10.96
C THR A 129 10.20 -15.09 -12.17
N CYS A 130 9.60 -13.89 -12.24
CA CYS A 130 9.67 -13.05 -13.44
C CYS A 130 10.30 -11.69 -13.22
N PHE A 131 10.12 -11.09 -12.04
CA PHE A 131 10.34 -9.65 -11.91
C PHE A 131 11.32 -9.23 -10.82
N ILE A 132 11.65 -10.07 -9.84
CA ILE A 132 12.61 -9.69 -8.81
C ILE A 132 14.00 -10.20 -9.15
N ASP A 133 15.01 -9.37 -8.96
CA ASP A 133 16.40 -9.75 -9.14
C ASP A 133 16.83 -10.86 -8.18
N PRO A 134 17.84 -11.69 -8.55
CA PRO A 134 18.54 -12.50 -7.57
C PRO A 134 19.04 -11.60 -6.42
N ASP A 135 18.77 -12.00 -5.19
CA ASP A 135 19.05 -11.23 -3.96
C ASP A 135 18.20 -9.96 -3.74
N GLY A 136 17.24 -9.66 -4.61
CA GLY A 136 16.28 -8.58 -4.44
C GLY A 136 15.37 -8.76 -3.22
N LEU A 137 14.77 -7.66 -2.75
CA LEU A 137 13.84 -7.62 -1.63
C LEU A 137 12.41 -7.32 -2.07
N PHE A 138 11.46 -7.97 -1.41
CA PHE A 138 10.07 -7.55 -1.44
C PHE A 138 9.62 -7.13 -0.04
N ILE A 139 9.26 -5.86 0.11
CA ILE A 139 8.89 -5.23 1.38
C ILE A 139 7.43 -4.83 1.31
N PHE A 140 6.63 -5.24 2.29
CA PHE A 140 5.23 -4.84 2.38
C PHE A 140 4.73 -4.86 3.83
N ASP A 141 3.77 -4.03 4.14
CA ASP A 141 3.05 -4.06 5.41
C ASP A 141 1.63 -4.63 5.25
N ILE A 142 1.02 -4.96 6.36
CA ILE A 142 -0.37 -5.43 6.39
C ILE A 142 -1.16 -4.86 7.57
N SER A 143 -2.43 -4.61 7.33
CA SER A 143 -3.43 -4.50 8.39
C SER A 143 -3.82 -5.90 8.88
N THR A 144 -3.49 -6.21 10.13
CA THR A 144 -3.75 -7.52 10.73
C THR A 144 -5.23 -7.78 10.98
N GLU A 145 -5.60 -9.06 11.19
CA GLU A 145 -6.95 -9.41 11.63
C GLU A 145 -7.34 -8.69 12.92
N TYR A 146 -6.40 -8.50 13.85
CA TYR A 146 -6.65 -7.75 15.07
C TYR A 146 -7.01 -6.29 14.77
N LYS A 147 -6.24 -5.60 13.93
CA LYS A 147 -6.50 -4.21 13.54
C LYS A 147 -7.85 -4.10 12.84
N LEU A 148 -8.09 -4.92 11.81
CA LEU A 148 -9.31 -4.85 11.00
C LEU A 148 -10.56 -5.27 11.77
N LYS A 149 -10.46 -6.23 12.70
CA LYS A 149 -11.59 -6.76 13.46
C LYS A 149 -11.86 -6.02 14.77
N ASN A 150 -10.80 -5.76 15.57
CA ASN A 150 -10.98 -5.28 16.94
C ASN A 150 -10.75 -3.77 17.06
N VAL A 151 -9.91 -3.17 16.24
CA VAL A 151 -9.64 -1.72 16.28
C VAL A 151 -10.60 -0.99 15.33
N ILE A 152 -10.58 -1.33 14.05
CA ILE A 152 -11.50 -0.78 13.05
C ILE A 152 -12.90 -1.40 13.27
N GLY A 153 -12.97 -2.71 13.27
CA GLY A 153 -14.13 -3.50 13.68
C GLY A 153 -15.40 -3.22 12.89
N SER A 154 -16.49 -3.05 13.62
CA SER A 154 -17.78 -2.62 13.09
C SER A 154 -18.13 -1.21 13.59
N ASN A 155 -17.13 -0.36 13.70
CA ASN A 155 -17.26 1.01 14.17
C ASN A 155 -17.60 1.99 13.04
N THR A 156 -18.14 3.13 13.43
CA THR A 156 -18.26 4.28 12.55
C THR A 156 -17.40 5.40 13.10
N PHE A 157 -16.45 5.86 12.27
CA PHE A 157 -15.63 7.03 12.57
C PHE A 157 -16.21 8.25 11.85
N VAL A 158 -16.10 9.41 12.47
CA VAL A 158 -16.58 10.67 11.92
C VAL A 158 -15.46 11.68 12.02
N HIS A 159 -15.19 12.34 10.91
CA HIS A 159 -14.28 13.49 10.85
C HIS A 159 -15.05 14.73 10.41
N SER A 160 -14.76 15.85 11.07
CA SER A 160 -15.35 17.14 10.70
C SER A 160 -14.32 18.24 10.88
N ASP A 161 -13.97 18.90 9.79
CA ASP A 161 -13.19 20.12 9.82
C ASP A 161 -13.91 21.25 9.04
N LYS A 162 -13.22 22.36 8.80
CA LYS A 162 -13.79 23.53 8.14
C LYS A 162 -14.25 23.28 6.68
N ASN A 163 -13.62 22.32 6.00
CA ASN A 163 -13.79 22.08 4.58
C ASN A 163 -14.31 20.68 4.25
N ILE A 164 -14.09 19.71 5.13
CA ILE A 164 -14.36 18.29 4.87
C ILE A 164 -15.14 17.74 6.07
N PHE A 165 -16.24 17.06 5.76
CA PHE A 165 -16.91 16.15 6.68
C PHE A 165 -16.93 14.78 6.03
N TYR A 166 -16.54 13.73 6.76
CA TYR A 166 -16.72 12.36 6.29
C TYR A 166 -17.14 11.41 7.40
N THR A 167 -17.85 10.38 7.02
CA THR A 167 -18.10 9.20 7.84
C THR A 167 -17.38 8.00 7.24
N TRP A 168 -16.76 7.19 8.10
CA TRP A 168 -16.13 5.95 7.76
C TRP A 168 -16.80 4.82 8.53
N GLN A 169 -17.72 4.12 7.86
CA GLN A 169 -18.48 3.00 8.42
C GLN A 169 -17.78 1.70 8.08
N ASN A 170 -17.62 0.83 9.05
CA ASN A 170 -16.90 -0.42 8.91
C ASN A 170 -17.78 -1.60 9.31
N ARG A 171 -17.58 -2.72 8.62
CA ARG A 171 -18.19 -4.00 8.97
C ARG A 171 -17.18 -5.12 8.75
N PHE A 172 -16.81 -5.84 9.82
CA PHE A 172 -15.99 -7.02 9.69
C PHE A 172 -16.82 -8.27 9.44
N ILE A 173 -16.54 -8.99 8.35
CA ILE A 173 -17.25 -10.21 7.93
C ILE A 173 -16.40 -11.42 8.32
N GLU A 174 -16.64 -11.96 9.52
CA GLU A 174 -15.88 -13.04 10.16
C GLU A 174 -15.58 -14.23 9.24
N LYS A 175 -16.62 -14.84 8.63
CA LYS A 175 -16.47 -16.04 7.80
C LYS A 175 -15.53 -15.87 6.60
N ARG A 176 -15.39 -14.64 6.11
CA ARG A 176 -14.58 -14.29 4.93
C ARG A 176 -13.29 -13.56 5.30
N LYS A 177 -13.13 -13.18 6.58
CA LYS A 177 -12.06 -12.32 7.08
C LYS A 177 -11.95 -11.01 6.28
N LEU A 178 -13.07 -10.40 5.94
CA LEU A 178 -13.13 -9.17 5.17
C LEU A 178 -13.56 -8.01 6.05
N SER A 179 -12.86 -6.90 5.89
CA SER A 179 -13.31 -5.57 6.34
C SER A 179 -13.96 -4.87 5.16
N ASP A 180 -15.24 -4.54 5.30
CA ASP A 180 -16.05 -3.81 4.33
C ASP A 180 -16.19 -2.38 4.85
N MET A 181 -15.51 -1.45 4.19
CA MET A 181 -15.39 -0.06 4.61
C MET A 181 -16.18 0.81 3.64
N PHE A 182 -17.08 1.61 4.17
CA PHE A 182 -17.89 2.53 3.40
C PHE A 182 -17.65 3.96 3.88
N LEU A 183 -17.13 4.78 3.00
CA LEU A 183 -16.81 6.18 3.28
C LEU A 183 -17.78 7.08 2.53
N THR A 184 -18.35 8.06 3.25
CA THR A 184 -19.16 9.13 2.64
C THR A 184 -18.51 10.45 2.96
N PHE A 185 -18.18 11.20 1.94
CA PHE A 185 -17.53 12.50 2.01
C PHE A 185 -18.49 13.62 1.64
N PHE A 186 -18.36 14.73 2.35
CA PHE A 186 -18.95 16.02 2.00
C PHE A 186 -17.84 17.06 1.99
N VAL A 187 -17.52 17.58 0.81
CA VAL A 187 -16.43 18.53 0.60
C VAL A 187 -16.97 19.88 0.22
N LYS A 188 -16.53 20.91 0.94
CA LYS A 188 -17.00 22.27 0.75
C LYS A 188 -16.48 22.86 -0.57
N GLN A 189 -17.42 23.34 -1.38
CA GLN A 189 -17.16 24.05 -2.63
C GLN A 189 -17.90 25.40 -2.57
N GLY A 190 -17.21 26.42 -2.07
CA GLY A 190 -17.81 27.73 -1.84
C GLY A 190 -18.92 27.69 -0.77
N LYS A 191 -20.18 27.86 -1.17
CA LYS A 191 -21.37 27.82 -0.27
C LYS A 191 -22.09 26.46 -0.30
N LYS A 192 -21.63 25.49 -1.08
CA LYS A 192 -22.24 24.16 -1.24
C LYS A 192 -21.27 23.08 -0.80
N TYR A 193 -21.76 21.84 -0.73
CA TYR A 193 -20.97 20.65 -0.50
C TYR A 193 -21.15 19.68 -1.66
N SER A 194 -20.05 19.16 -2.17
CA SER A 194 -20.06 17.99 -3.05
C SER A 194 -20.05 16.74 -2.17
N ARG A 195 -20.95 15.79 -2.50
CA ARG A 195 -21.02 14.49 -1.83
C ARG A 195 -20.52 13.40 -2.77
N PHE A 196 -19.70 12.51 -2.26
CA PHE A 196 -19.29 11.28 -2.95
C PHE A 196 -19.07 10.15 -1.95
N GLU A 197 -18.99 8.93 -2.44
CA GLU A 197 -18.88 7.72 -1.65
C GLU A 197 -17.78 6.82 -2.20
N GLU A 198 -17.07 6.16 -1.30
CA GLU A 198 -16.07 5.15 -1.62
C GLU A 198 -16.33 3.89 -0.83
N ARG A 199 -16.05 2.76 -1.43
CA ARG A 199 -16.14 1.47 -0.76
C ARG A 199 -14.86 0.68 -0.94
N HIS A 200 -14.25 0.30 0.17
CA HIS A 200 -13.03 -0.48 0.19
C HIS A 200 -13.30 -1.84 0.82
N LEU A 201 -12.76 -2.88 0.22
CA LEU A 201 -12.76 -4.22 0.77
C LEU A 201 -11.32 -4.64 1.01
N GLN A 202 -11.01 -4.97 2.25
CA GLN A 202 -9.70 -5.50 2.64
C GLN A 202 -9.86 -6.88 3.26
N ARG A 203 -8.94 -7.80 2.94
CA ARG A 203 -8.87 -9.10 3.57
C ARG A 203 -7.82 -9.09 4.68
N ALA A 204 -8.22 -9.57 5.84
CA ALA A 204 -7.31 -9.79 6.95
C ALA A 204 -6.45 -11.02 6.70
N TYR A 205 -5.15 -10.82 6.56
CA TYR A 205 -4.15 -11.87 6.48
C TYR A 205 -3.41 -12.00 7.81
N SER A 206 -3.05 -13.23 8.18
CA SER A 206 -2.08 -13.45 9.25
C SER A 206 -0.67 -13.58 8.68
N VAL A 207 0.35 -13.23 9.49
CA VAL A 207 1.76 -13.42 9.11
C VAL A 207 2.03 -14.88 8.73
N ASN A 208 1.49 -15.85 9.47
CA ASN A 208 1.65 -17.27 9.16
C ASN A 208 1.07 -17.64 7.79
N GLU A 209 -0.11 -17.15 7.45
CA GLU A 209 -0.74 -17.37 6.14
C GLU A 209 0.12 -16.80 5.01
N LEU A 210 0.61 -15.57 5.17
CA LEU A 210 1.49 -14.92 4.19
C LEU A 210 2.82 -15.66 4.05
N THR A 211 3.45 -16.04 5.16
CA THR A 211 4.69 -16.82 5.15
C THR A 211 4.53 -18.14 4.37
N LEU A 212 3.40 -18.83 4.55
CA LEU A 212 3.13 -20.06 3.80
C LEU A 212 2.95 -19.78 2.29
N LEU A 213 2.27 -18.71 1.93
CA LEU A 213 2.08 -18.32 0.52
C LEU A 213 3.40 -17.91 -0.13
N LEU A 214 4.24 -17.13 0.57
CA LEU A 214 5.56 -16.71 0.10
C LEU A 214 6.50 -17.88 -0.10
N LYS A 215 6.57 -18.80 0.87
CA LYS A 215 7.35 -20.05 0.73
C LYS A 215 6.86 -20.89 -0.44
N LYS A 216 5.54 -20.99 -0.63
CA LYS A 216 4.97 -21.72 -1.78
C LYS A 216 5.27 -21.03 -3.11
N ALA A 217 5.43 -19.72 -3.13
CA ALA A 217 5.86 -18.93 -4.29
C ALA A 217 7.37 -19.08 -4.59
N GLY A 218 8.17 -19.62 -3.63
CA GLY A 218 9.58 -19.91 -3.80
C GLY A 218 10.53 -18.94 -3.11
N PHE A 219 10.05 -18.02 -2.29
CA PHE A 219 10.92 -17.14 -1.48
C PHE A 219 11.63 -17.91 -0.37
N LYS A 220 12.88 -17.55 -0.09
CA LYS A 220 13.75 -18.27 0.86
C LYS A 220 13.47 -17.89 2.31
N SER A 221 13.36 -16.61 2.61
CA SER A 221 13.14 -16.10 3.96
C SER A 221 12.04 -15.06 4.02
N VAL A 222 11.41 -14.99 5.17
CA VAL A 222 10.40 -13.97 5.49
C VAL A 222 10.71 -13.46 6.88
N ASP A 223 11.21 -12.25 6.98
CA ASP A 223 11.42 -11.56 8.23
C ASP A 223 10.24 -10.64 8.52
N THR A 224 9.91 -10.45 9.78
CA THR A 224 8.80 -9.59 10.18
C THR A 224 9.24 -8.64 11.27
N TYR A 225 8.88 -7.39 11.08
CA TYR A 225 9.19 -6.26 11.97
C TYR A 225 7.92 -5.55 12.41
N ASP A 226 7.99 -4.82 13.49
CA ASP A 226 6.96 -3.87 13.86
C ASP A 226 7.01 -2.64 12.94
N GLU A 227 5.88 -1.97 12.78
CA GLU A 227 5.79 -0.79 11.91
C GLU A 227 6.84 0.27 12.29
N LEU A 228 7.63 0.71 11.30
CA LEU A 228 8.71 1.69 11.45
C LEU A 228 9.72 1.36 12.56
N SER A 229 9.96 0.07 12.80
CA SER A 229 10.89 -0.44 13.80
C SER A 229 11.60 -1.69 13.26
N PHE A 230 12.75 -2.02 13.85
CA PHE A 230 13.46 -3.27 13.58
C PHE A 230 13.20 -4.34 14.67
N ASP A 231 12.29 -4.04 15.59
CA ASP A 231 11.85 -4.99 16.60
C ASP A 231 10.88 -6.02 16.01
N LYS A 232 10.72 -7.14 16.69
CA LYS A 232 9.70 -8.12 16.32
C LYS A 232 8.29 -7.56 16.58
N PRO A 233 7.32 -7.87 15.70
CA PRO A 233 5.97 -7.34 15.84
C PRO A 233 5.34 -7.73 17.18
N LYS A 234 4.76 -6.76 17.86
CA LYS A 234 3.95 -6.99 19.05
C LYS A 234 2.55 -7.42 18.67
N LYS A 235 1.88 -8.14 19.58
CA LYS A 235 0.52 -8.62 19.33
C LYS A 235 -0.44 -7.46 19.07
N GLY A 236 -1.05 -7.46 17.88
CA GLY A 236 -2.05 -6.46 17.50
C GLY A 236 -1.53 -5.28 16.70
N GLN A 237 -0.24 -5.17 16.47
CA GLN A 237 0.36 -4.15 15.62
C GLN A 237 0.33 -4.54 14.14
N ALA A 238 0.59 -3.59 13.25
CA ALA A 238 0.71 -3.80 11.81
C ALA A 238 2.14 -4.30 11.50
N PRO A 239 2.34 -5.59 11.19
CA PRO A 239 3.67 -6.08 10.86
C PRO A 239 4.06 -5.67 9.45
N LEU A 240 5.32 -5.31 9.31
CA LEU A 240 6.01 -5.20 8.03
C LEU A 240 6.69 -6.54 7.74
N CYS A 241 6.53 -7.02 6.53
CA CYS A 241 7.19 -8.22 6.04
C CYS A 241 8.32 -7.86 5.08
N VAL A 242 9.52 -8.36 5.34
CA VAL A 242 10.67 -8.27 4.44
C VAL A 242 10.96 -9.67 3.92
N VAL A 243 10.96 -9.81 2.61
CA VAL A 243 11.05 -11.10 1.94
C VAL A 243 12.26 -11.10 1.02
N LYS A 244 13.17 -12.03 1.25
CA LYS A 244 14.39 -12.21 0.42
C LYS A 244 14.18 -13.29 -0.64
N TYR A 245 14.70 -13.01 -1.83
CA TYR A 245 14.69 -13.90 -3.00
C TYR A 245 15.10 -15.35 -2.72
#